data_6d13709faae845b6af4481b69f122146
#
_entry.id   6d13709faae845b6af4481b69f122146
#
_cell.length_a   1.000
_cell.length_b   1.000
_cell.length_c   1.000
_cell.angle_alpha   90.00
_cell.angle_beta   90.00
_cell.angle_gamma   90.00
#
_symmetry.space_group_name_H-M   'P 1'
#
loop_
_entity.id
_entity.type
_entity.pdbx_description
1 polymer ?
#
loop_
_entity_poly.entity_id
_entity_poly.type
_entity_poly.pdbx_seq_one_letter_code
_entity_poly.pdbx_strand_id
1 'polypeptide(L)'
;PLWSAGTIQLTQDSPKDASDLVNLANVTEQGCNYSGSGLKTRNTVISVAYYDMDLRDVDYEFVEDDDAIAKYGVIVKRVKAFACTSRGQARRLGKAMLFSEQNESEIVAFQTSIDCGSIVRPGAVIDIADPVRSGLRRGGRVSSATTTEITVDDTTATDLPTTNNPILSVILPDGTVESKSVSSISGAVITVSSAFSQTPNANTVWLLQDDTVQAQKFRVITVQESEGINYAITALSYVNEKYAFIEDGETIEPRSITT
;
A
#
# COMPACT_ATOMS: atom_id res chain seq x y z
N PRO A 1 6.67 -12.39 10.90
CA PRO A 1 7.95 -12.98 10.51
C PRO A 1 7.87 -13.53 9.10
N LEU A 2 8.90 -13.30 8.30
CA LEU A 2 9.05 -13.78 6.94
C LEU A 2 10.23 -14.75 6.87
N TRP A 3 10.08 -15.82 6.09
CA TRP A 3 11.19 -16.69 5.74
C TRP A 3 11.78 -16.21 4.41
N SER A 4 13.04 -15.80 4.41
CA SER A 4 13.73 -15.35 3.20
C SER A 4 15.19 -15.77 3.24
N ALA A 5 15.68 -16.36 2.16
CA ALA A 5 17.07 -16.78 1.99
C ALA A 5 17.64 -17.59 3.19
N GLY A 6 16.84 -18.52 3.73
CA GLY A 6 17.24 -19.36 4.86
C GLY A 6 17.22 -18.70 6.23
N THR A 7 16.71 -17.47 6.33
CA THR A 7 16.62 -16.70 7.58
C THR A 7 15.19 -16.25 7.87
N ILE A 8 14.86 -16.11 9.17
CA ILE A 8 13.61 -15.50 9.61
C ILE A 8 13.85 -13.99 9.75
N GLN A 9 13.10 -13.21 8.97
CA GLN A 9 13.13 -11.76 9.05
C GLN A 9 11.85 -11.24 9.72
N LEU A 10 12.00 -10.20 10.53
CA LEU A 10 10.89 -9.49 11.14
C LEU A 10 10.63 -8.22 10.34
N THR A 11 9.36 -8.01 9.96
CA THR A 11 8.91 -6.75 9.37
C THR A 11 8.06 -6.01 10.37
N GLN A 12 8.31 -4.72 10.51
CA GLN A 12 7.49 -3.83 11.30
C GLN A 12 6.34 -3.31 10.43
N ASP A 13 5.13 -3.29 10.99
CA ASP A 13 4.00 -2.59 10.40
C ASP A 13 4.12 -1.10 10.74
N SER A 14 4.64 -0.33 9.79
CA SER A 14 4.94 1.10 9.90
C SER A 14 4.69 1.77 8.55
N PRO A 15 4.55 3.10 8.50
CA PRO A 15 4.48 3.83 7.24
C PRO A 15 5.69 3.50 6.37
N LYS A 16 5.43 3.19 5.10
CA LYS A 16 6.48 2.85 4.13
C LYS A 16 6.13 3.45 2.78
N ASP A 17 7.16 3.93 2.11
CA ASP A 17 7.07 4.28 0.70
C ASP A 17 7.07 3.03 -0.17
N ALA A 18 6.59 3.18 -1.40
CA ALA A 18 6.62 2.08 -2.35
C ALA A 18 8.08 1.71 -2.68
N SER A 19 8.37 0.42 -2.59
CA SER A 19 9.68 -0.14 -2.94
C SER A 19 9.77 -0.58 -4.39
N ASP A 20 8.64 -0.67 -5.08
CA ASP A 20 8.57 -1.08 -6.48
C ASP A 20 7.33 -0.49 -7.17
N LEU A 21 7.39 -0.40 -8.50
CA LEU A 21 6.34 0.12 -9.36
C LEU A 21 5.81 -0.99 -10.27
N VAL A 22 4.50 -1.18 -10.25
CA VAL A 22 3.80 -2.18 -11.06
C VAL A 22 2.87 -1.50 -12.05
N ASN A 23 3.03 -1.83 -13.32
CA ASN A 23 2.16 -1.37 -14.40
C ASN A 23 2.05 -2.45 -15.49
N LEU A 24 1.35 -2.19 -16.59
CA LEU A 24 1.19 -3.17 -17.67
C LEU A 24 2.52 -3.63 -18.31
N ALA A 25 3.60 -2.88 -18.16
CA ALA A 25 4.88 -3.24 -18.78
C ALA A 25 5.63 -4.34 -18.01
N ASN A 26 5.31 -4.57 -16.74
CA ASN A 26 5.91 -5.62 -15.91
C ASN A 26 4.92 -6.65 -15.37
N VAL A 27 3.66 -6.57 -15.77
CA VAL A 27 2.62 -7.58 -15.49
C VAL A 27 2.40 -8.42 -16.75
N THR A 28 2.11 -9.72 -16.57
CA THR A 28 1.79 -10.61 -17.68
C THR A 28 0.47 -10.22 -18.37
N GLU A 29 0.17 -10.82 -19.54
CA GLU A 29 -1.05 -10.56 -20.32
C GLU A 29 -2.36 -10.79 -19.53
N GLN A 30 -2.30 -11.55 -18.44
CA GLN A 30 -3.47 -11.80 -17.58
C GLN A 30 -3.90 -10.55 -16.80
N GLY A 31 -3.04 -9.53 -16.70
CA GLY A 31 -3.33 -8.30 -15.97
C GLY A 31 -3.45 -8.49 -14.46
N CYS A 32 -4.08 -7.50 -13.81
CA CYS A 32 -4.35 -7.50 -12.39
C CYS A 32 -5.77 -8.00 -12.09
N ASN A 33 -5.89 -8.93 -11.15
CA ASN A 33 -7.16 -9.48 -10.70
C ASN A 33 -7.49 -8.94 -9.30
N TYR A 34 -8.60 -8.26 -9.17
CA TYR A 34 -9.02 -7.62 -7.93
C TYR A 34 -10.15 -8.39 -7.27
N SER A 35 -10.03 -8.59 -5.96
CA SER A 35 -11.08 -9.18 -5.13
C SER A 35 -11.16 -8.43 -3.81
N GLY A 36 -12.33 -8.45 -3.17
CA GLY A 36 -12.50 -7.75 -1.92
C GLY A 36 -13.71 -8.22 -1.14
N SER A 37 -13.79 -7.86 0.14
CA SER A 37 -14.94 -8.15 0.98
C SER A 37 -16.07 -7.14 0.75
N GLY A 38 -17.31 -7.62 0.77
CA GLY A 38 -18.48 -6.73 0.71
C GLY A 38 -18.58 -5.86 1.97
N LEU A 39 -18.98 -4.59 1.81
CA LEU A 39 -19.10 -3.63 2.91
C LEU A 39 -20.01 -4.11 4.06
N LYS A 40 -21.09 -4.84 3.74
CA LYS A 40 -22.04 -5.35 4.72
C LYS A 40 -21.51 -6.49 5.61
N THR A 41 -20.38 -7.09 5.25
CA THR A 41 -19.78 -8.19 6.01
C THR A 41 -18.64 -7.72 6.91
N ARG A 42 -18.27 -6.44 6.83
CA ARG A 42 -17.20 -5.85 7.63
C ARG A 42 -17.68 -5.59 9.05
N ASN A 43 -16.78 -5.81 10.00
CA ASN A 43 -17.10 -5.54 11.40
C ASN A 43 -17.12 -4.02 11.66
N THR A 44 -18.08 -3.56 12.43
CA THR A 44 -18.25 -2.14 12.81
C THR A 44 -17.79 -1.86 14.23
N VAL A 45 -17.58 -2.92 15.01
CA VAL A 45 -17.10 -2.84 16.40
C VAL A 45 -16.05 -3.91 16.62
N ILE A 46 -14.91 -3.54 17.20
CA ILE A 46 -13.87 -4.47 17.62
C ILE A 46 -13.83 -4.50 19.15
N SER A 47 -14.07 -5.68 19.73
CA SER A 47 -13.95 -5.92 21.17
C SER A 47 -12.61 -6.62 21.43
N VAL A 48 -11.69 -5.93 22.11
CA VAL A 48 -10.34 -6.44 22.40
C VAL A 48 -10.27 -6.85 23.87
N ALA A 49 -10.10 -8.15 24.12
CA ALA A 49 -9.87 -8.68 25.47
C ALA A 49 -8.38 -8.55 25.83
N TYR A 50 -8.06 -7.96 26.95
CA TYR A 50 -6.70 -7.81 27.47
C TYR A 50 -6.67 -8.09 28.98
N TYR A 51 -5.48 -8.33 29.54
CA TYR A 51 -5.34 -8.54 31.00
C TYR A 51 -5.07 -7.20 31.67
N ASP A 52 -6.00 -6.80 32.54
CA ASP A 52 -5.83 -5.56 33.32
C ASP A 52 -5.07 -5.85 34.62
N MET A 53 -3.94 -5.15 34.80
CA MET A 53 -3.06 -5.34 35.96
C MET A 53 -3.67 -4.79 37.25
N ASP A 54 -4.52 -3.78 37.18
CA ASP A 54 -5.17 -3.17 38.35
C ASP A 54 -6.32 -4.03 38.86
N LEU A 55 -7.14 -4.55 37.93
CA LEU A 55 -8.23 -5.48 38.24
C LEU A 55 -7.72 -6.91 38.48
N ARG A 56 -6.53 -7.24 38.02
CA ARG A 56 -5.95 -8.60 37.98
C ARG A 56 -6.88 -9.62 37.31
N ASP A 57 -7.57 -9.18 36.26
CA ASP A 57 -8.52 -9.98 35.50
C ASP A 57 -8.55 -9.53 34.02
N VAL A 58 -9.27 -10.31 33.21
CA VAL A 58 -9.50 -9.97 31.81
C VAL A 58 -10.55 -8.89 31.71
N ASP A 59 -10.20 -7.82 30.99
CA ASP A 59 -11.10 -6.74 30.66
C ASP A 59 -11.21 -6.53 29.15
N TYR A 60 -12.19 -5.75 28.71
CA TYR A 60 -12.53 -5.55 27.30
C TYR A 60 -12.49 -4.08 26.93
N GLU A 61 -11.75 -3.76 25.89
CA GLU A 61 -11.78 -2.44 25.25
C GLU A 61 -12.58 -2.53 23.95
N PHE A 62 -13.50 -1.59 23.74
CA PHE A 62 -14.34 -1.50 22.55
C PHE A 62 -13.88 -0.34 21.68
N VAL A 63 -13.75 -0.60 20.40
CA VAL A 63 -13.48 0.42 19.37
C VAL A 63 -14.57 0.33 18.32
N GLU A 64 -15.22 1.45 18.06
CA GLU A 64 -16.43 1.54 17.26
C GLU A 64 -16.24 2.51 16.10
N ASP A 65 -16.95 2.25 15.00
CA ASP A 65 -17.08 3.15 13.86
C ASP A 65 -18.56 3.57 13.78
N ASP A 66 -18.87 4.76 14.27
CA ASP A 66 -20.24 5.27 14.36
C ASP A 66 -20.90 5.41 12.98
N ASP A 67 -20.14 5.82 11.96
CA ASP A 67 -20.66 5.96 10.59
C ASP A 67 -20.99 4.60 9.98
N ALA A 68 -20.15 3.61 10.20
CA ALA A 68 -20.40 2.24 9.77
C ALA A 68 -21.56 1.61 10.53
N ILE A 69 -21.67 1.84 11.86
CA ILE A 69 -22.79 1.37 12.69
C ILE A 69 -24.11 1.96 12.18
N ALA A 70 -24.14 3.26 11.86
CA ALA A 70 -25.36 3.91 11.37
C ALA A 70 -25.83 3.32 10.03
N LYS A 71 -24.91 2.85 9.18
CA LYS A 71 -25.23 2.29 7.85
C LYS A 71 -25.51 0.80 7.86
N TYR A 72 -24.76 0.03 8.64
CA TYR A 72 -24.75 -1.44 8.55
C TYR A 72 -25.17 -2.13 9.85
N GLY A 73 -25.36 -1.38 10.93
CA GLY A 73 -25.66 -1.91 12.24
C GLY A 73 -24.42 -2.36 13.00
N VAL A 74 -24.64 -2.89 14.18
CA VAL A 74 -23.57 -3.35 15.09
C VAL A 74 -23.12 -4.77 14.71
N ILE A 75 -21.91 -4.90 14.18
CA ILE A 75 -21.28 -6.18 13.83
C ILE A 75 -19.98 -6.28 14.62
N VAL A 76 -19.98 -7.13 15.67
CA VAL A 76 -18.88 -7.20 16.64
C VAL A 76 -17.91 -8.32 16.31
N LYS A 77 -16.61 -7.97 16.20
CA LYS A 77 -15.51 -8.92 16.19
C LYS A 77 -14.81 -8.95 17.54
N ARG A 78 -14.65 -10.12 18.10
CA ARG A 78 -13.95 -10.33 19.38
C ARG A 78 -12.52 -10.80 19.13
N VAL A 79 -11.56 -10.11 19.72
CA VAL A 79 -10.12 -10.38 19.58
C VAL A 79 -9.49 -10.50 20.96
N LYS A 80 -8.57 -11.44 21.14
CA LYS A 80 -7.76 -11.54 22.36
C LYS A 80 -6.38 -10.94 22.08
N ALA A 81 -6.03 -9.88 22.82
CA ALA A 81 -4.70 -9.28 22.76
C ALA A 81 -3.75 -10.09 23.64
N PHE A 82 -3.00 -11.00 23.03
CA PHE A 82 -2.04 -11.85 23.74
C PHE A 82 -0.93 -10.99 24.36
N ALA A 83 -0.62 -11.26 25.64
CA ALA A 83 0.41 -10.56 26.42
C ALA A 83 0.20 -9.03 26.53
N CYS A 84 -1.01 -8.52 26.28
CA CYS A 84 -1.34 -7.12 26.43
C CYS A 84 -1.88 -6.87 27.85
N THR A 85 -1.25 -5.94 28.57
CA THR A 85 -1.61 -5.54 29.93
C THR A 85 -2.01 -4.06 30.03
N SER A 86 -2.03 -3.36 28.89
CA SER A 86 -2.35 -1.94 28.83
C SER A 86 -3.62 -1.73 28.02
N ARG A 87 -4.58 -0.99 28.60
CA ARG A 87 -5.81 -0.57 27.93
C ARG A 87 -5.51 0.24 26.66
N GLY A 88 -4.50 1.15 26.70
CA GLY A 88 -4.07 1.94 25.55
C GLY A 88 -3.55 1.09 24.42
N GLN A 89 -2.81 0.02 24.72
CA GLN A 89 -2.33 -0.92 23.70
C GLN A 89 -3.49 -1.73 23.10
N ALA A 90 -4.44 -2.17 23.92
CA ALA A 90 -5.64 -2.86 23.44
C ALA A 90 -6.47 -1.97 22.51
N ARG A 91 -6.64 -0.68 22.85
CA ARG A 91 -7.35 0.30 22.02
C ARG A 91 -6.65 0.53 20.68
N ARG A 92 -5.32 0.71 20.66
CA ARG A 92 -4.55 0.82 19.40
C ARG A 92 -4.68 -0.42 18.52
N LEU A 93 -4.66 -1.61 19.11
CA LEU A 93 -4.89 -2.85 18.36
C LEU A 93 -6.30 -2.89 17.77
N GLY A 94 -7.31 -2.50 18.53
CA GLY A 94 -8.70 -2.39 18.07
C GLY A 94 -8.83 -1.38 16.92
N LYS A 95 -8.25 -0.18 17.06
CA LYS A 95 -8.23 0.86 16.01
C LYS A 95 -7.55 0.34 14.73
N ALA A 96 -6.39 -0.31 14.85
CA ALA A 96 -5.67 -0.87 13.69
C ALA A 96 -6.51 -1.90 12.94
N MET A 97 -7.19 -2.80 13.66
CA MET A 97 -8.05 -3.81 13.06
C MET A 97 -9.29 -3.21 12.41
N LEU A 98 -9.95 -2.26 13.09
CA LEU A 98 -11.14 -1.60 12.57
C LEU A 98 -10.82 -0.85 11.28
N PHE A 99 -9.75 -0.05 11.28
CA PHE A 99 -9.29 0.67 10.09
C PHE A 99 -8.99 -0.26 8.92
N SER A 100 -8.25 -1.35 9.18
CA SER A 100 -7.90 -2.32 8.13
C SER A 100 -9.15 -3.00 7.55
N GLU A 101 -10.14 -3.34 8.37
CA GLU A 101 -11.38 -3.92 7.89
C GLU A 101 -12.21 -2.96 7.02
N GLN A 102 -12.17 -1.68 7.33
CA GLN A 102 -12.92 -0.68 6.58
C GLN A 102 -12.19 -0.22 5.30
N ASN A 103 -10.88 -0.04 5.35
CA ASN A 103 -10.12 0.62 4.31
C ASN A 103 -9.15 -0.31 3.54
N GLU A 104 -8.60 -1.36 4.18
CA GLU A 104 -7.61 -2.25 3.60
C GLU A 104 -8.22 -3.62 3.26
N SER A 105 -9.30 -3.65 2.49
CA SER A 105 -10.06 -4.88 2.23
C SER A 105 -9.97 -5.41 0.81
N GLU A 106 -9.27 -4.71 -0.07
CA GLU A 106 -9.09 -5.11 -1.46
C GLU A 106 -7.79 -5.91 -1.62
N ILE A 107 -7.89 -7.05 -2.29
CA ILE A 107 -6.77 -7.91 -2.63
C ILE A 107 -6.56 -7.83 -4.13
N VAL A 108 -5.31 -7.66 -4.53
CA VAL A 108 -4.88 -7.78 -5.93
C VAL A 108 -4.00 -9.02 -6.10
N ALA A 109 -4.24 -9.75 -7.17
CA ALA A 109 -3.41 -10.87 -7.60
C ALA A 109 -2.97 -10.64 -9.04
N PHE A 110 -1.68 -10.77 -9.32
CA PHE A 110 -1.11 -10.62 -10.66
C PHE A 110 0.12 -11.50 -10.82
N GLN A 111 0.54 -11.69 -12.05
CA GLN A 111 1.79 -12.37 -12.37
C GLN A 111 2.76 -11.38 -13.00
N THR A 112 4.03 -11.51 -12.63
CA THR A 112 5.12 -10.68 -13.13
C THR A 112 6.31 -11.53 -13.53
N SER A 113 7.23 -10.96 -14.31
CA SER A 113 8.48 -11.60 -14.70
C SER A 113 9.46 -11.68 -13.52
N ILE A 114 10.56 -12.40 -13.72
CA ILE A 114 11.64 -12.55 -12.75
C ILE A 114 12.23 -11.21 -12.31
N ASP A 115 12.25 -10.20 -13.19
CA ASP A 115 12.84 -8.89 -12.89
C ASP A 115 12.17 -8.18 -11.70
N CYS A 116 10.85 -8.23 -11.63
CA CYS A 116 10.09 -7.70 -10.50
C CYS A 116 9.93 -8.77 -9.40
N GLY A 117 9.54 -10.00 -9.77
CA GLY A 117 9.20 -11.05 -8.81
C GLY A 117 10.35 -11.49 -7.91
N SER A 118 11.61 -11.40 -8.37
CA SER A 118 12.79 -11.74 -7.56
C SER A 118 13.17 -10.67 -6.55
N ILE A 119 12.75 -9.42 -6.77
CA ILE A 119 13.08 -8.27 -5.93
C ILE A 119 12.01 -8.05 -4.86
N VAL A 120 10.74 -8.10 -5.27
CA VAL A 120 9.58 -7.87 -4.40
C VAL A 120 9.51 -8.95 -3.31
N ARG A 121 9.34 -8.52 -2.06
CA ARG A 121 9.28 -9.41 -0.89
C ARG A 121 7.97 -9.23 -0.14
N PRO A 122 7.45 -10.29 0.50
CA PRO A 122 6.31 -10.15 1.40
C PRO A 122 6.56 -9.06 2.46
N GLY A 123 5.56 -8.20 2.71
CA GLY A 123 5.66 -7.04 3.60
C GLY A 123 6.20 -5.77 2.94
N ALA A 124 6.66 -5.81 1.68
CA ALA A 124 6.96 -4.63 0.89
C ALA A 124 5.68 -3.91 0.46
N VAL A 125 5.75 -2.61 0.26
CA VAL A 125 4.68 -1.80 -0.33
C VAL A 125 5.04 -1.56 -1.79
N ILE A 126 4.06 -1.71 -2.68
CA ILE A 126 4.19 -1.50 -4.12
C ILE A 126 3.13 -0.52 -4.61
N ASP A 127 3.47 0.30 -5.58
CA ASP A 127 2.53 1.16 -6.30
C ASP A 127 2.04 0.45 -7.57
N ILE A 128 0.73 0.30 -7.71
CA ILE A 128 0.11 -0.34 -8.87
C ILE A 128 -0.64 0.72 -9.69
N ALA A 129 -0.23 0.89 -10.95
CA ALA A 129 -0.90 1.70 -11.93
C ALA A 129 -1.56 0.81 -12.98
N ASP A 130 -2.82 0.48 -12.74
CA ASP A 130 -3.63 -0.31 -13.67
C ASP A 130 -4.50 0.61 -14.55
N PRO A 131 -4.20 0.70 -15.86
CA PRO A 131 -4.98 1.53 -16.79
C PRO A 131 -6.43 1.07 -16.94
N VAL A 132 -6.72 -0.22 -16.68
CA VAL A 132 -8.11 -0.73 -16.74
C VAL A 132 -8.97 -0.08 -15.67
N ARG A 133 -8.39 0.23 -14.50
CA ARG A 133 -9.09 0.90 -13.40
C ARG A 133 -9.07 2.43 -13.51
N SER A 134 -7.93 3.00 -13.89
CA SER A 134 -7.76 4.46 -13.98
C SER A 134 -8.36 5.04 -15.28
N GLY A 135 -8.59 4.21 -16.29
CA GLY A 135 -9.01 4.64 -17.62
C GLY A 135 -7.91 5.30 -18.46
N LEU A 136 -6.72 5.47 -17.88
CA LEU A 136 -5.59 6.16 -18.51
C LEU A 136 -4.29 5.38 -18.29
N ARG A 137 -3.48 5.27 -19.34
CA ARG A 137 -2.14 4.70 -19.22
C ARG A 137 -1.19 5.76 -18.67
N ARG A 138 -0.68 5.53 -17.48
CA ARG A 138 0.23 6.44 -16.75
C ARG A 138 1.59 5.81 -16.44
N GLY A 139 1.93 4.72 -17.09
CA GLY A 139 3.18 4.01 -16.86
C GLY A 139 3.60 3.17 -18.05
N GLY A 140 4.87 2.79 -18.08
CA GLY A 140 5.48 2.00 -19.14
C GLY A 140 6.96 1.76 -18.88
N ARG A 141 7.74 1.69 -19.94
CA ARG A 141 9.21 1.54 -19.87
C ARG A 141 9.92 2.79 -20.40
N VAL A 142 11.03 3.12 -19.77
CA VAL A 142 11.91 4.20 -20.19
C VAL A 142 12.61 3.80 -21.49
N SER A 143 12.54 4.64 -22.51
CA SER A 143 13.27 4.47 -23.78
C SER A 143 14.72 4.89 -23.63
N SER A 144 14.93 6.11 -23.11
CA SER A 144 16.24 6.67 -22.78
C SER A 144 16.09 7.71 -21.68
N ALA A 145 17.14 7.97 -20.93
CA ALA A 145 17.09 8.94 -19.84
C ALA A 145 18.41 9.67 -19.66
N THR A 146 18.30 10.90 -19.15
CA THR A 146 19.35 11.62 -18.43
C THR A 146 18.92 11.74 -16.96
N THR A 147 19.64 12.49 -16.14
CA THR A 147 19.23 12.74 -14.76
C THR A 147 18.02 13.67 -14.65
N THR A 148 17.66 14.43 -15.68
CA THR A 148 16.58 15.42 -15.68
C THR A 148 15.52 15.21 -16.76
N GLU A 149 15.84 14.46 -17.81
CA GLU A 149 14.93 14.20 -18.95
C GLU A 149 14.75 12.71 -19.13
N ILE A 150 13.51 12.27 -19.13
CA ILE A 150 13.13 10.87 -19.29
C ILE A 150 12.30 10.74 -20.56
N THR A 151 12.80 9.98 -21.54
CA THR A 151 12.05 9.64 -22.75
C THR A 151 11.28 8.34 -22.50
N VAL A 152 9.97 8.40 -22.61
CA VAL A 152 9.08 7.26 -22.38
C VAL A 152 8.78 6.50 -23.68
N ASP A 153 8.31 5.26 -23.54
CA ASP A 153 8.03 4.34 -24.64
C ASP A 153 6.76 4.67 -25.42
N ASP A 154 5.84 5.42 -24.84
CA ASP A 154 4.57 5.77 -25.46
C ASP A 154 4.57 7.19 -26.00
N THR A 155 4.47 7.30 -27.33
CA THR A 155 4.35 8.58 -28.01
C THR A 155 2.91 9.12 -28.04
N THR A 156 1.92 8.32 -27.66
CA THR A 156 0.55 8.78 -27.45
C THR A 156 0.35 9.46 -26.10
N ALA A 157 1.44 9.66 -25.38
CA ALA A 157 1.52 10.41 -24.14
C ALA A 157 1.10 11.91 -24.25
N THR A 158 0.49 12.32 -25.35
CA THR A 158 -0.12 13.65 -25.51
C THR A 158 -1.19 13.95 -24.47
N ASP A 159 -1.73 12.90 -23.81
CA ASP A 159 -2.71 13.02 -22.72
C ASP A 159 -2.08 12.99 -21.33
N LEU A 160 -0.74 12.98 -21.22
CA LEU A 160 -0.08 13.09 -19.93
C LEU A 160 -0.32 14.46 -19.30
N PRO A 161 -0.75 14.53 -18.04
CA PRO A 161 -1.10 15.79 -17.41
C PRO A 161 0.12 16.68 -17.22
N THR A 162 0.01 17.91 -17.66
CA THR A 162 0.97 18.99 -17.34
C THR A 162 0.48 19.85 -16.20
N THR A 163 -0.74 19.59 -15.71
CA THR A 163 -1.43 20.28 -14.61
C THR A 163 -1.62 19.35 -13.44
N ASN A 164 -2.05 19.86 -12.28
CA ASN A 164 -2.36 19.08 -11.09
C ASN A 164 -1.13 18.39 -10.46
N ASN A 165 -0.01 19.12 -10.40
CA ASN A 165 1.21 18.68 -9.70
C ASN A 165 1.71 17.28 -10.14
N PRO A 166 2.01 17.06 -11.42
CA PRO A 166 2.45 15.77 -11.88
C PRO A 166 3.79 15.37 -11.25
N ILE A 167 3.86 14.09 -10.82
CA ILE A 167 5.03 13.48 -10.20
C ILE A 167 5.42 12.26 -11.04
N LEU A 168 6.68 12.22 -11.46
CA LEU A 168 7.27 11.07 -12.15
C LEU A 168 8.06 10.23 -11.16
N SER A 169 7.70 8.95 -11.08
CA SER A 169 8.42 7.93 -10.32
C SER A 169 9.13 6.97 -11.29
N VAL A 170 10.38 6.64 -11.00
CA VAL A 170 11.19 5.68 -11.79
C VAL A 170 11.96 4.76 -10.86
N ILE A 171 12.28 3.55 -11.36
CA ILE A 171 13.17 2.64 -10.67
C ILE A 171 14.59 2.94 -11.12
N LEU A 172 15.47 3.24 -10.17
CA LEU A 172 16.89 3.55 -10.42
C LEU A 172 17.75 2.29 -10.58
N PRO A 173 18.99 2.42 -11.08
CA PRO A 173 19.89 1.27 -11.25
C PRO A 173 20.21 0.48 -9.99
N ASP A 174 20.10 1.09 -8.82
CA ASP A 174 20.26 0.45 -7.50
C ASP A 174 19.01 -0.28 -7.01
N GLY A 175 17.91 -0.27 -7.81
CA GLY A 175 16.62 -0.89 -7.49
C GLY A 175 15.73 -0.05 -6.60
N THR A 176 16.10 1.18 -6.26
CA THR A 176 15.26 2.09 -5.48
C THR A 176 14.27 2.86 -6.36
N VAL A 177 13.09 3.17 -5.81
CA VAL A 177 12.11 4.05 -6.46
C VAL A 177 12.41 5.48 -6.06
N GLU A 178 12.58 6.37 -7.03
CA GLU A 178 12.72 7.80 -6.79
C GLU A 178 11.63 8.57 -7.54
N SER A 179 11.02 9.55 -6.86
CA SER A 179 9.93 10.37 -7.39
C SER A 179 10.35 11.83 -7.49
N LYS A 180 10.05 12.48 -8.61
CA LYS A 180 10.35 13.90 -8.87
C LYS A 180 9.14 14.60 -9.47
N SER A 181 8.95 15.88 -9.08
CA SER A 181 7.94 16.72 -9.71
C SER A 181 8.32 16.99 -11.16
N VAL A 182 7.33 16.96 -12.05
CA VAL A 182 7.51 17.23 -13.48
C VAL A 182 7.48 18.72 -13.70
N SER A 183 8.41 19.24 -14.49
CA SER A 183 8.45 20.65 -14.90
C SER A 183 7.79 20.86 -16.26
N SER A 184 7.96 19.93 -17.20
CA SER A 184 7.34 20.01 -18.53
C SER A 184 7.26 18.62 -19.17
N ILE A 185 6.29 18.48 -20.09
CA ILE A 185 6.14 17.29 -20.93
C ILE A 185 6.08 17.76 -22.40
N SER A 186 6.91 17.18 -23.25
CA SER A 186 6.95 17.47 -24.67
C SER A 186 6.99 16.18 -25.48
N GLY A 187 5.85 15.76 -26.01
CA GLY A 187 5.72 14.46 -26.66
C GLY A 187 6.05 13.33 -25.70
N ALA A 188 7.03 12.51 -26.04
CA ALA A 188 7.49 11.40 -25.21
C ALA A 188 8.56 11.79 -24.17
N VAL A 189 8.96 13.06 -24.11
CA VAL A 189 10.00 13.54 -23.16
C VAL A 189 9.36 14.20 -21.96
N ILE A 190 9.65 13.68 -20.79
CA ILE A 190 9.23 14.22 -19.50
C ILE A 190 10.45 14.85 -18.83
N THR A 191 10.41 16.16 -18.56
CA THR A 191 11.45 16.89 -17.85
C THR A 191 11.06 17.08 -16.41
N VAL A 192 11.94 16.71 -15.49
CA VAL A 192 11.71 16.84 -14.04
C VAL A 192 12.32 18.15 -13.49
N SER A 193 11.76 18.65 -12.41
CA SER A 193 12.17 19.92 -11.77
C SER A 193 13.51 19.82 -11.03
N SER A 194 13.92 18.63 -10.63
CA SER A 194 15.21 18.36 -9.98
C SER A 194 15.78 17.04 -10.46
N ALA A 195 17.08 16.93 -10.55
CA ALA A 195 17.75 15.73 -11.04
C ALA A 195 17.49 14.51 -10.18
N PHE A 196 17.37 13.34 -10.80
CA PHE A 196 17.42 12.06 -10.12
C PHE A 196 18.83 11.83 -9.55
N SER A 197 18.93 11.07 -8.48
CA SER A 197 20.20 10.74 -7.81
C SER A 197 21.14 9.92 -8.73
N GLN A 198 20.56 9.13 -9.62
CA GLN A 198 21.24 8.34 -10.66
C GLN A 198 20.48 8.46 -11.98
N THR A 199 21.18 8.27 -13.10
CA THR A 199 20.52 8.19 -14.40
C THR A 199 19.73 6.89 -14.51
N PRO A 200 18.41 6.92 -14.72
CA PRO A 200 17.63 5.71 -14.92
C PRO A 200 18.10 4.90 -16.13
N ASN A 201 18.10 3.59 -16.02
CA ASN A 201 18.45 2.73 -17.14
C ASN A 201 17.34 2.71 -18.20
N ALA A 202 17.73 2.46 -19.46
CA ALA A 202 16.76 2.09 -20.49
C ALA A 202 16.01 0.82 -20.08
N ASN A 203 14.75 0.71 -20.46
CA ASN A 203 13.81 -0.35 -20.15
C ASN A 203 13.40 -0.45 -18.66
N THR A 204 13.86 0.45 -17.79
CA THR A 204 13.30 0.55 -16.43
C THR A 204 11.84 1.02 -16.45
N VAL A 205 11.12 0.77 -15.36
CA VAL A 205 9.71 1.13 -15.24
C VAL A 205 9.57 2.58 -14.82
N TRP A 206 8.62 3.29 -15.45
CA TRP A 206 8.22 4.62 -15.06
C TRP A 206 6.72 4.66 -14.71
N LEU A 207 6.35 5.59 -13.86
CA LEU A 207 4.99 5.87 -13.45
C LEU A 207 4.78 7.37 -13.30
N LEU A 208 3.73 7.91 -13.93
CA LEU A 208 3.32 9.31 -13.79
C LEU A 208 2.01 9.39 -13.02
N GLN A 209 2.02 10.17 -11.95
CA GLN A 209 0.88 10.42 -11.09
C GLN A 209 0.57 11.92 -11.06
N ASP A 210 -0.67 12.27 -10.73
CA ASP A 210 -1.07 13.64 -10.44
C ASP A 210 -2.11 13.63 -9.28
N ASP A 211 -2.55 14.80 -8.83
CA ASP A 211 -3.53 14.91 -7.74
C ASP A 211 -4.88 14.25 -8.05
N THR A 212 -5.16 13.95 -9.33
CA THR A 212 -6.42 13.33 -9.78
C THR A 212 -6.30 11.82 -10.05
N VAL A 213 -5.13 11.37 -10.50
CA VAL A 213 -4.87 9.96 -10.84
C VAL A 213 -3.61 9.51 -10.15
N GLN A 214 -3.79 8.81 -9.05
CA GLN A 214 -2.69 8.24 -8.26
C GLN A 214 -2.64 6.73 -8.44
N ALA A 215 -1.44 6.16 -8.34
CA ALA A 215 -1.28 4.73 -8.20
C ALA A 215 -1.87 4.27 -6.87
N GLN A 216 -2.40 3.06 -6.89
CA GLN A 216 -2.90 2.45 -5.67
C GLN A 216 -1.77 1.72 -4.95
N LYS A 217 -1.66 1.95 -3.65
CA LYS A 217 -0.67 1.27 -2.80
C LYS A 217 -1.19 -0.07 -2.33
N PHE A 218 -0.35 -1.08 -2.46
CA PHE A 218 -0.64 -2.43 -1.96
C PHE A 218 0.55 -2.96 -1.17
N ARG A 219 0.25 -3.68 -0.09
CA ARG A 219 1.24 -4.43 0.68
C ARG A 219 1.27 -5.87 0.20
N VAL A 220 2.42 -6.34 -0.20
CA VAL A 220 2.64 -7.71 -0.65
C VAL A 220 2.47 -8.69 0.50
N ILE A 221 1.58 -9.68 0.31
CA ILE A 221 1.34 -10.76 1.28
C ILE A 221 2.16 -11.99 0.90
N THR A 222 2.05 -12.42 -0.37
CA THR A 222 2.74 -13.62 -0.86
C THR A 222 3.41 -13.35 -2.19
N VAL A 223 4.57 -13.96 -2.35
CA VAL A 223 5.30 -14.05 -3.63
C VAL A 223 5.61 -15.53 -3.83
N GLN A 224 5.14 -16.10 -4.93
CA GLN A 224 5.31 -17.50 -5.25
C GLN A 224 5.85 -17.63 -6.67
N GLU A 225 6.86 -18.47 -6.85
CA GLU A 225 7.32 -18.87 -8.17
C GLU A 225 6.22 -19.67 -8.88
N SER A 226 5.91 -19.28 -10.10
CA SER A 226 4.90 -19.91 -10.96
C SER A 226 5.60 -20.63 -12.11
N GLU A 227 4.85 -21.19 -13.04
CA GLU A 227 5.40 -21.91 -14.17
C GLU A 227 6.36 -21.04 -15.00
N GLY A 228 7.53 -21.57 -15.31
CA GLY A 228 8.58 -20.91 -16.06
C GLY A 228 9.37 -19.93 -15.20
N ILE A 229 9.48 -18.68 -15.67
CA ILE A 229 10.22 -17.59 -15.03
C ILE A 229 9.29 -16.53 -14.42
N ASN A 230 8.03 -16.88 -14.20
CA ASN A 230 7.03 -15.97 -13.69
C ASN A 230 6.85 -16.12 -12.18
N TYR A 231 6.42 -15.04 -11.53
CA TYR A 231 6.08 -14.97 -10.12
C TYR A 231 4.64 -14.53 -9.94
N ALA A 232 3.88 -15.28 -9.15
CA ALA A 232 2.53 -14.92 -8.73
C ALA A 232 2.63 -14.08 -7.43
N ILE A 233 2.12 -12.86 -7.47
CA ILE A 233 2.12 -11.93 -6.35
C ILE A 233 0.68 -11.69 -5.92
N THR A 234 0.46 -11.78 -4.60
CA THR A 234 -0.81 -11.36 -3.98
C THR A 234 -0.51 -10.25 -2.99
N ALA A 235 -1.25 -9.15 -3.10
CA ALA A 235 -1.07 -8.00 -2.24
C ALA A 235 -2.42 -7.46 -1.75
N LEU A 236 -2.42 -6.85 -0.57
CA LEU A 236 -3.56 -6.24 0.08
C LEU A 236 -3.46 -4.72 -0.04
N SER A 237 -4.57 -4.03 -0.23
CA SER A 237 -4.61 -2.57 -0.24
C SER A 237 -3.95 -2.00 1.01
N TYR A 238 -3.20 -0.92 0.85
CA TYR A 238 -2.39 -0.31 1.89
C TYR A 238 -2.66 1.19 1.96
N VAL A 239 -2.97 1.67 3.16
CA VAL A 239 -3.35 3.05 3.41
C VAL A 239 -2.45 3.63 4.51
N ASN A 240 -1.65 4.65 4.19
CA ASN A 240 -0.71 5.27 5.14
C ASN A 240 -1.41 5.98 6.31
N GLU A 241 -2.59 6.50 6.10
CA GLU A 241 -3.40 7.22 7.09
C GLU A 241 -3.79 6.35 8.30
N LYS A 242 -3.71 5.03 8.17
CA LYS A 242 -3.90 4.07 9.25
C LYS A 242 -3.08 4.40 10.50
N TYR A 243 -1.83 4.78 10.32
CA TYR A 243 -0.93 5.01 11.47
C TYR A 243 -1.27 6.30 12.19
N ALA A 244 -1.64 7.35 11.47
CA ALA A 244 -2.16 8.57 12.06
C ALA A 244 -3.45 8.30 12.82
N PHE A 245 -4.38 7.54 12.24
CA PHE A 245 -5.64 7.14 12.90
C PHE A 245 -5.41 6.36 14.19
N ILE A 246 -4.43 5.45 14.23
CA ILE A 246 -4.11 4.64 15.40
C ILE A 246 -3.54 5.51 16.54
N GLU A 247 -2.66 6.45 16.20
CA GLU A 247 -1.94 7.30 17.15
C GLU A 247 -2.69 8.61 17.47
N ASP A 248 -3.79 8.89 16.76
CA ASP A 248 -4.57 10.10 16.99
C ASP A 248 -5.06 10.15 18.43
N GLY A 249 -4.60 11.21 19.13
CA GLY A 249 -4.46 11.33 20.56
C GLY A 249 -5.77 11.43 21.37
N GLU A 250 -6.65 10.47 21.22
CA GLU A 250 -7.74 10.30 22.14
C GLU A 250 -7.20 9.98 23.54
N THR A 251 -7.45 10.87 24.48
CA THR A 251 -7.28 10.59 25.91
C THR A 251 -8.26 9.49 26.31
N ILE A 252 -7.73 8.37 26.76
CA ILE A 252 -8.54 7.31 27.33
C ILE A 252 -9.06 7.84 28.67
N GLU A 253 -10.38 8.00 28.76
CA GLU A 253 -11.01 8.42 30.01
C GLU A 253 -10.65 7.46 31.16
N PRO A 254 -10.28 7.96 32.33
CA PRO A 254 -10.06 7.11 33.49
C PRO A 254 -11.37 6.38 33.84
N ARG A 255 -11.25 5.14 34.25
CA ARG A 255 -12.41 4.37 34.70
C ARG A 255 -13.11 5.09 35.83
N SER A 256 -14.45 5.14 35.77
CA SER A 256 -15.25 5.48 36.94
C SER A 256 -15.08 4.36 37.97
N ILE A 257 -14.34 4.64 39.03
CA ILE A 257 -14.30 3.76 40.20
C ILE A 257 -15.61 3.96 40.93
N THR A 258 -16.58 3.09 40.73
CA THR A 258 -17.73 2.96 41.60
C THR A 258 -17.25 2.29 42.89
N THR A 259 -17.13 3.07 43.96
CA THR A 259 -16.95 2.57 45.33
C THR A 259 -18.25 1.96 45.83
#